data_75d5a17c966c0981304bc44b055f225b
#
_entry.id   75d5a17c966c0981304bc44b055f225b
#
_cell.length_a   1.000
_cell.length_b   1.000
_cell.length_c   1.000
_cell.angle_alpha   90.00
_cell.angle_beta   90.00
_cell.angle_gamma   90.00
#
_symmetry.space_group_name_H-M   'P 1'
#
loop_
_entity.id
_entity.type
_entity.pdbx_description
1 polymer ?
#
loop_
_entity_poly.entity_id
_entity_poly.type
_entity_poly.pdbx_seq_one_letter_code
_entity_poly.pdbx_strand_id
1 'polypeptide(L)'
;MHGYDRDRTWRTWKQRGGVAVTTFDTLRTLQNPEVAIALLTVDEAHYIKNPATIRAQYVTEYVDTAERTLFMTGTPMENRVEEFRQLIHYLQPEVSRRVSATDGIAGARRFRETVAPVYLRRNTEDVLQELPPMVQVDEWEEFDRAEWLAYRDAVASGNFMAMRRVAFLADSAHSTKLVRLVELADEAGANGHTVIVFSYFREVLDVVASALGKRAVGPLTGSIPAARRQQLVDEFTNGPGTAVMVSQIQAGGVGLNMQAGSVVILCEPQVKPSLEAQAIARAHRMGQVRTVQVHRLLIADSVDQRMIEILDSKQQLFDEYARGSDIADASPEAIDVSEKALARQVVEQEQERLALRLMEEIGQEAEGS
;
A
#
# COMPACT_ATOMS: atom_id res chain seq x y z
N MET A 1 -16.68 -4.74 -18.14
CA MET A 1 -18.06 -4.21 -18.23
C MET A 1 -18.16 -2.90 -17.49
N HIS A 2 -17.76 -1.82 -18.12
CA HIS A 2 -17.81 -0.44 -17.60
C HIS A 2 -18.45 0.52 -18.61
N GLY A 3 -19.07 1.60 -18.15
CA GLY A 3 -19.58 2.69 -18.97
C GLY A 3 -21.06 2.56 -19.37
N TYR A 4 -21.48 3.40 -20.31
CA TYR A 4 -22.90 3.58 -20.72
C TYR A 4 -23.52 2.34 -21.40
N ASP A 5 -22.72 1.41 -21.95
CA ASP A 5 -23.16 0.19 -22.64
C ASP A 5 -23.10 -1.08 -21.78
N ARG A 6 -23.03 -0.95 -20.44
CA ARG A 6 -22.83 -2.06 -19.53
C ARG A 6 -23.87 -3.18 -19.71
N ASP A 7 -25.15 -2.84 -19.76
CA ASP A 7 -26.24 -3.81 -19.84
C ASP A 7 -26.29 -4.54 -21.21
N ARG A 8 -25.86 -3.84 -22.27
CA ARG A 8 -25.69 -4.44 -23.59
C ARG A 8 -24.51 -5.42 -23.59
N THR A 9 -23.40 -5.02 -23.02
CA THR A 9 -22.20 -5.85 -22.91
C THR A 9 -22.48 -7.09 -22.06
N TRP A 10 -23.21 -6.94 -20.94
CA TRP A 10 -23.63 -8.03 -20.09
C TRP A 10 -24.52 -9.03 -20.84
N ARG A 11 -25.56 -8.56 -21.55
CA ARG A 11 -26.40 -9.42 -22.38
C ARG A 11 -25.64 -10.13 -23.48
N THR A 12 -24.72 -9.43 -24.15
CA THR A 12 -23.89 -10.02 -25.20
C THR A 12 -23.00 -11.14 -24.65
N TRP A 13 -22.39 -10.93 -23.49
CA TRP A 13 -21.58 -11.96 -22.85
C TRP A 13 -22.42 -13.17 -22.42
N LYS A 14 -23.59 -12.97 -21.86
CA LYS A 14 -24.52 -14.06 -21.53
C LYS A 14 -24.87 -14.93 -22.76
N GLN A 15 -24.99 -14.32 -23.92
CA GLN A 15 -25.36 -15.04 -25.15
C GLN A 15 -24.19 -15.70 -25.85
N ARG A 16 -23.03 -15.07 -25.85
CA ARG A 16 -21.87 -15.50 -26.65
C ARG A 16 -20.78 -16.19 -25.84
N GLY A 17 -20.82 -16.08 -24.52
CA GLY A 17 -19.73 -16.54 -23.68
C GLY A 17 -18.45 -15.70 -23.81
N GLY A 18 -17.32 -16.29 -23.49
CA GLY A 18 -16.02 -15.65 -23.49
C GLY A 18 -15.64 -15.08 -22.12
N VAL A 19 -14.71 -14.12 -22.09
CA VAL A 19 -14.21 -13.53 -20.85
C VAL A 19 -14.93 -12.24 -20.54
N ALA A 20 -15.46 -12.13 -19.30
CA ALA A 20 -16.04 -10.90 -18.75
C ALA A 20 -15.15 -10.34 -17.65
N VAL A 21 -14.80 -9.06 -17.71
CA VAL A 21 -14.06 -8.35 -16.68
C VAL A 21 -14.95 -7.28 -16.06
N THR A 22 -15.03 -7.24 -14.74
CA THR A 22 -15.84 -6.28 -14.00
C THR A 22 -15.14 -5.86 -12.70
N THR A 23 -15.69 -4.90 -11.96
CA THR A 23 -15.19 -4.52 -10.62
C THR A 23 -16.19 -4.97 -9.55
N PHE A 24 -15.74 -5.05 -8.29
CA PHE A 24 -16.61 -5.33 -7.15
C PHE A 24 -17.82 -4.39 -7.09
N ASP A 25 -17.62 -3.10 -7.33
CA ASP A 25 -18.70 -2.11 -7.25
C ASP A 25 -19.71 -2.23 -8.42
N THR A 26 -19.22 -2.63 -9.60
CA THR A 26 -20.09 -2.90 -10.75
C THR A 26 -20.87 -4.20 -10.56
N LEU A 27 -20.25 -5.21 -9.95
CA LEU A 27 -20.88 -6.52 -9.71
C LEU A 27 -22.22 -6.37 -8.97
N ARG A 28 -22.30 -5.45 -8.01
CA ARG A 28 -23.55 -5.11 -7.28
C ARG A 28 -24.72 -4.75 -8.18
N THR A 29 -24.44 -4.19 -9.35
CA THR A 29 -25.48 -3.72 -10.28
C THR A 29 -25.82 -4.73 -11.37
N LEU A 30 -25.03 -5.81 -11.48
CA LEU A 30 -25.31 -6.92 -12.38
C LEU A 30 -26.21 -7.91 -11.65
N GLN A 31 -27.33 -8.26 -12.27
CA GLN A 31 -28.21 -9.29 -11.71
C GLN A 31 -27.48 -10.64 -11.70
N ASN A 32 -27.79 -11.46 -10.70
CA ASN A 32 -27.23 -12.80 -10.56
C ASN A 32 -27.27 -13.55 -11.91
N PRO A 33 -26.16 -14.06 -12.41
CA PRO A 33 -26.15 -14.72 -13.69
C PRO A 33 -26.85 -16.08 -13.61
N GLU A 34 -27.93 -16.25 -14.33
CA GLU A 34 -28.40 -17.57 -14.73
C GLU A 34 -27.52 -18.13 -15.86
N VAL A 35 -26.19 -18.04 -15.69
CA VAL A 35 -25.20 -18.44 -16.70
C VAL A 35 -24.19 -19.34 -16.05
N ALA A 36 -23.91 -20.47 -16.66
CA ALA A 36 -22.82 -21.34 -16.24
C ALA A 36 -21.47 -20.61 -16.39
N ILE A 37 -20.78 -20.43 -15.29
CA ILE A 37 -19.43 -19.82 -15.24
C ILE A 37 -18.42 -20.95 -15.04
N ALA A 38 -17.62 -21.22 -16.07
CA ALA A 38 -16.60 -22.27 -15.99
C ALA A 38 -15.46 -21.92 -15.04
N LEU A 39 -15.09 -20.64 -14.99
CA LEU A 39 -14.04 -20.12 -14.09
C LEU A 39 -14.37 -18.71 -13.62
N LEU A 40 -14.47 -18.53 -12.33
CA LEU A 40 -14.50 -17.23 -11.66
C LEU A 40 -13.10 -16.92 -11.12
N THR A 41 -12.53 -15.80 -11.55
CA THR A 41 -11.27 -15.28 -10.99
C THR A 41 -11.54 -14.00 -10.24
N VAL A 42 -11.17 -13.95 -8.96
CA VAL A 42 -11.29 -12.76 -8.11
C VAL A 42 -9.89 -12.27 -7.78
N ASP A 43 -9.54 -11.13 -8.35
CA ASP A 43 -8.29 -10.44 -8.03
C ASP A 43 -8.45 -9.59 -6.79
N GLU A 44 -7.37 -9.43 -6.01
CA GLU A 44 -7.38 -8.75 -4.70
C GLU A 44 -8.49 -9.28 -3.76
N ALA A 45 -8.55 -10.60 -3.64
CA ALA A 45 -9.60 -11.30 -2.88
C ALA A 45 -9.65 -10.89 -1.39
N HIS A 46 -8.61 -10.25 -0.85
CA HIS A 46 -8.63 -9.71 0.50
C HIS A 46 -9.76 -8.69 0.73
N TYR A 47 -10.30 -8.05 -0.32
CA TYR A 47 -11.46 -7.15 -0.20
C TYR A 47 -12.77 -7.85 0.16
N ILE A 48 -12.84 -9.18 0.04
CA ILE A 48 -14.02 -9.98 0.39
C ILE A 48 -13.83 -10.84 1.65
N LYS A 49 -12.73 -10.67 2.39
CA LYS A 49 -12.42 -11.43 3.61
C LYS A 49 -13.45 -11.24 4.74
N ASN A 50 -14.17 -10.11 4.76
CA ASN A 50 -15.25 -9.86 5.71
C ASN A 50 -16.61 -10.19 5.06
N PRO A 51 -17.31 -11.26 5.48
CA PRO A 51 -18.58 -11.69 4.90
C PRO A 51 -19.73 -10.71 5.09
N ALA A 52 -19.63 -9.80 6.07
CA ALA A 52 -20.65 -8.79 6.31
C ALA A 52 -20.62 -7.64 5.28
N THR A 53 -19.60 -7.56 4.44
CA THR A 53 -19.50 -6.52 3.42
C THR A 53 -20.38 -6.83 2.21
N ILE A 54 -20.95 -5.78 1.64
CA ILE A 54 -21.78 -5.88 0.41
C ILE A 54 -20.97 -6.54 -0.73
N ARG A 55 -19.68 -6.25 -0.85
CA ARG A 55 -18.78 -6.86 -1.86
C ARG A 55 -18.68 -8.37 -1.70
N ALA A 56 -18.46 -8.83 -0.46
CA ALA A 56 -18.38 -10.26 -0.18
C ALA A 56 -19.66 -10.99 -0.53
N GLN A 57 -20.83 -10.44 -0.17
CA GLN A 57 -22.13 -11.03 -0.45
C GLN A 57 -22.34 -11.25 -1.96
N TYR A 58 -22.11 -10.22 -2.78
CA TYR A 58 -22.28 -10.37 -4.22
C TYR A 58 -21.26 -11.32 -4.86
N VAL A 59 -20.01 -11.32 -4.41
CA VAL A 59 -19.01 -12.27 -4.95
C VAL A 59 -19.39 -13.71 -4.59
N THR A 60 -19.88 -13.95 -3.38
CA THR A 60 -20.29 -15.30 -2.93
C THR A 60 -21.39 -15.88 -3.82
N GLU A 61 -22.38 -15.08 -4.23
CA GLU A 61 -23.42 -15.52 -5.17
C GLU A 61 -22.83 -16.07 -6.48
N TYR A 62 -21.74 -15.48 -6.97
CA TYR A 62 -21.04 -15.94 -8.18
C TYR A 62 -20.13 -17.15 -7.91
N VAL A 63 -19.53 -17.22 -6.71
CA VAL A 63 -18.73 -18.39 -6.29
C VAL A 63 -19.60 -19.64 -6.30
N ASP A 64 -20.82 -19.56 -5.78
CA ASP A 64 -21.76 -20.67 -5.67
C ASP A 64 -22.25 -21.18 -7.04
N THR A 65 -22.18 -20.33 -8.08
CA THR A 65 -22.62 -20.70 -9.45
C THR A 65 -21.47 -21.10 -10.37
N ALA A 66 -20.23 -20.83 -10.01
CA ALA A 66 -19.05 -21.14 -10.82
C ALA A 66 -18.62 -22.60 -10.64
N GLU A 67 -18.24 -23.25 -11.75
CA GLU A 67 -17.67 -24.61 -11.69
C GLU A 67 -16.31 -24.62 -10.96
N ARG A 68 -15.53 -23.55 -11.13
CA ARG A 68 -14.22 -23.37 -10.50
C ARG A 68 -14.05 -21.92 -10.10
N THR A 69 -13.40 -21.72 -8.95
CA THR A 69 -13.08 -20.39 -8.44
C THR A 69 -11.60 -20.27 -8.11
N LEU A 70 -11.00 -19.18 -8.55
CA LEU A 70 -9.62 -18.80 -8.24
C LEU A 70 -9.61 -17.45 -7.54
N PHE A 71 -9.09 -17.40 -6.32
CA PHE A 71 -8.79 -16.17 -5.63
C PHE A 71 -7.32 -15.82 -5.77
N MET A 72 -7.03 -14.58 -6.14
CA MET A 72 -5.68 -14.05 -6.21
C MET A 72 -5.57 -12.89 -5.21
N THR A 73 -4.52 -12.88 -4.42
CA THR A 73 -4.25 -11.79 -3.48
C THR A 73 -2.77 -11.79 -3.11
N GLY A 74 -2.18 -10.61 -3.05
CA GLY A 74 -0.86 -10.40 -2.44
C GLY A 74 -0.92 -10.41 -0.92
N THR A 75 -2.12 -10.23 -0.32
CA THR A 75 -2.36 -10.01 1.10
C THR A 75 -3.38 -10.99 1.70
N PRO A 76 -3.11 -12.32 1.70
CA PRO A 76 -4.10 -13.29 2.16
C PRO A 76 -4.40 -13.20 3.66
N MET A 77 -3.43 -12.72 4.47
CA MET A 77 -3.54 -12.60 5.92
C MET A 77 -3.02 -11.22 6.37
N GLU A 78 -3.87 -10.19 6.36
CA GLU A 78 -3.46 -8.85 6.84
C GLU A 78 -3.45 -8.75 8.36
N ASN A 79 -4.46 -9.28 9.05
CA ASN A 79 -4.61 -9.04 10.49
C ASN A 79 -4.95 -10.29 11.32
N ARG A 80 -5.58 -11.31 10.75
CA ARG A 80 -6.08 -12.48 11.51
C ARG A 80 -6.17 -13.73 10.67
N VAL A 81 -5.90 -14.87 11.29
CA VAL A 81 -6.11 -16.21 10.68
C VAL A 81 -7.58 -16.41 10.26
N GLU A 82 -8.54 -15.80 10.99
CA GLU A 82 -9.94 -15.79 10.64
C GLU A 82 -10.25 -15.20 9.27
N GLU A 83 -9.55 -14.15 8.87
CA GLU A 83 -9.75 -13.50 7.56
C GLU A 83 -9.34 -14.45 6.42
N PHE A 84 -8.21 -15.11 6.59
CA PHE A 84 -7.75 -16.14 5.64
C PHE A 84 -8.65 -17.37 5.64
N ARG A 85 -9.07 -17.83 6.84
CA ARG A 85 -10.03 -18.92 6.98
C ARG A 85 -11.34 -18.61 6.26
N GLN A 86 -11.81 -17.35 6.26
CA GLN A 86 -13.00 -16.96 5.53
C GLN A 86 -12.81 -17.06 4.01
N LEU A 87 -11.65 -16.66 3.47
CA LEU A 87 -11.35 -16.85 2.05
C LEU A 87 -11.32 -18.34 1.67
N ILE A 88 -10.72 -19.18 2.50
CA ILE A 88 -10.75 -20.65 2.30
C ILE A 88 -12.18 -21.18 2.40
N HIS A 89 -13.03 -20.63 3.28
CA HIS A 89 -14.41 -21.05 3.43
C HIS A 89 -15.23 -20.89 2.14
N TYR A 90 -15.01 -19.81 1.40
CA TYR A 90 -15.66 -19.61 0.11
C TYR A 90 -15.20 -20.63 -0.94
N LEU A 91 -13.95 -21.10 -0.90
CA LEU A 91 -13.41 -22.04 -1.87
C LEU A 91 -13.69 -23.50 -1.49
N GLN A 92 -13.42 -23.84 -0.23
CA GLN A 92 -13.60 -25.20 0.31
C GLN A 92 -13.97 -25.16 1.79
N PRO A 93 -15.26 -25.18 2.14
CA PRO A 93 -15.72 -25.14 3.53
C PRO A 93 -15.16 -26.24 4.42
N GLU A 94 -14.88 -27.44 3.85
CA GLU A 94 -14.32 -28.57 4.60
C GLU A 94 -12.89 -28.29 5.07
N VAL A 95 -12.07 -27.66 4.25
CA VAL A 95 -10.71 -27.26 4.60
C VAL A 95 -10.75 -26.17 5.66
N SER A 96 -11.62 -25.17 5.49
CA SER A 96 -11.82 -24.06 6.45
C SER A 96 -12.17 -24.57 7.86
N ARG A 97 -12.98 -25.62 8.00
CA ARG A 97 -13.34 -26.20 9.31
C ARG A 97 -12.14 -26.85 10.03
N ARG A 98 -11.11 -27.26 9.31
CA ARG A 98 -9.89 -27.85 9.87
C ARG A 98 -8.87 -26.81 10.30
N VAL A 99 -9.01 -25.56 9.85
CA VAL A 99 -8.16 -24.43 10.23
C VAL A 99 -8.65 -23.87 11.54
N SER A 100 -7.88 -24.01 12.62
CA SER A 100 -8.17 -23.43 13.92
C SER A 100 -7.56 -22.04 14.06
N ALA A 101 -8.21 -21.15 14.81
CA ALA A 101 -7.66 -19.84 15.17
C ALA A 101 -6.31 -19.93 15.89
N THR A 102 -6.06 -21.05 16.58
CA THR A 102 -4.81 -21.34 17.29
C THR A 102 -3.74 -21.98 16.41
N ASP A 103 -4.06 -22.44 15.20
CA ASP A 103 -3.09 -23.08 14.31
C ASP A 103 -2.03 -22.10 13.80
N GLY A 104 -2.36 -20.80 13.70
CA GLY A 104 -1.39 -19.73 13.42
C GLY A 104 -0.35 -19.54 14.53
N ILE A 105 -0.67 -19.98 15.75
CA ILE A 105 0.21 -19.87 16.94
C ILE A 105 0.92 -21.20 17.21
N ALA A 106 0.26 -22.33 16.96
CA ALA A 106 0.68 -23.65 17.47
C ALA A 106 1.49 -24.49 16.46
N GLY A 107 1.64 -24.10 15.19
CA GLY A 107 2.43 -24.89 14.24
C GLY A 107 2.17 -24.57 12.78
N ALA A 108 2.99 -23.73 12.24
CA ALA A 108 3.01 -23.34 10.85
C ALA A 108 3.01 -24.51 9.86
N ARG A 109 3.68 -25.61 10.20
CA ARG A 109 3.71 -26.80 9.37
C ARG A 109 2.34 -27.45 9.23
N ARG A 110 1.63 -27.64 10.35
CA ARG A 110 0.27 -28.21 10.34
C ARG A 110 -0.72 -27.31 9.60
N PHE A 111 -0.62 -25.99 9.80
CA PHE A 111 -1.41 -25.03 9.06
C PHE A 111 -1.19 -25.16 7.56
N ARG A 112 0.07 -25.19 7.09
CA ARG A 112 0.40 -25.36 5.66
C ARG A 112 -0.10 -26.66 5.09
N GLU A 113 0.11 -27.77 5.77
CA GLU A 113 -0.39 -29.09 5.36
C GLU A 113 -1.92 -29.08 5.23
N THR A 114 -2.62 -28.35 6.13
CA THR A 114 -4.08 -28.22 6.10
C THR A 114 -4.56 -27.39 4.91
N VAL A 115 -3.88 -26.29 4.58
CA VAL A 115 -4.31 -25.37 3.51
C VAL A 115 -3.72 -25.69 2.13
N ALA A 116 -2.70 -26.54 2.06
CA ALA A 116 -2.02 -26.93 0.81
C ALA A 116 -2.95 -27.32 -0.35
N PRO A 117 -4.10 -27.99 -0.12
CA PRO A 117 -5.01 -28.33 -1.22
C PRO A 117 -5.67 -27.13 -1.90
N VAL A 118 -5.72 -25.97 -1.25
CA VAL A 118 -6.45 -24.77 -1.70
C VAL A 118 -5.58 -23.52 -1.78
N TYR A 119 -4.32 -23.61 -1.39
CA TYR A 119 -3.45 -22.45 -1.30
C TYR A 119 -2.10 -22.71 -1.98
N LEU A 120 -1.75 -21.84 -2.92
CA LEU A 120 -0.44 -21.79 -3.56
C LEU A 120 0.18 -20.43 -3.31
N ARG A 121 1.32 -20.40 -2.63
CA ARG A 121 2.15 -19.21 -2.47
C ARG A 121 3.36 -19.26 -3.39
N ARG A 122 3.68 -18.12 -3.98
CA ARG A 122 4.93 -17.90 -4.72
C ARG A 122 5.51 -16.56 -4.30
N ASN A 123 6.75 -16.54 -3.88
CA ASN A 123 7.48 -15.32 -3.61
C ASN A 123 8.06 -14.76 -4.92
N THR A 124 8.21 -13.44 -4.98
CA THR A 124 8.77 -12.76 -6.15
C THR A 124 10.18 -13.27 -6.48
N GLU A 125 10.99 -13.51 -5.45
CA GLU A 125 12.36 -14.02 -5.58
C GLU A 125 12.44 -15.42 -6.18
N ASP A 126 11.46 -16.28 -5.90
CA ASP A 126 11.41 -17.66 -6.43
C ASP A 126 11.04 -17.70 -7.92
N VAL A 127 10.35 -16.68 -8.41
CA VAL A 127 9.73 -16.66 -9.74
C VAL A 127 10.44 -15.71 -10.71
N LEU A 128 11.03 -14.62 -10.22
CA LEU A 128 11.59 -13.55 -11.02
C LEU A 128 13.09 -13.38 -10.76
N GLN A 129 13.90 -14.37 -11.16
CA GLN A 129 15.37 -14.30 -11.10
C GLN A 129 15.99 -13.23 -12.02
N GLU A 130 15.21 -12.64 -12.92
CA GLU A 130 15.65 -11.64 -13.90
C GLU A 130 15.41 -10.20 -13.45
N LEU A 131 14.83 -9.96 -12.26
CA LEU A 131 14.64 -8.61 -11.77
C LEU A 131 15.98 -7.96 -11.38
N PRO A 132 16.22 -6.71 -11.80
CA PRO A 132 17.41 -5.98 -11.36
C PRO A 132 17.38 -5.76 -9.84
N PRO A 133 18.53 -5.48 -9.22
CA PRO A 133 18.60 -5.15 -7.79
C PRO A 133 17.66 -4.00 -7.41
N MET A 134 17.18 -4.01 -6.18
CA MET A 134 16.47 -2.91 -5.55
C MET A 134 17.26 -2.44 -4.34
N VAL A 135 17.42 -1.13 -4.22
CA VAL A 135 18.11 -0.48 -3.09
C VAL A 135 17.11 0.44 -2.42
N GLN A 136 16.90 0.29 -1.11
CA GLN A 136 16.04 1.14 -0.32
C GLN A 136 16.89 1.98 0.62
N VAL A 137 16.59 3.29 0.69
CA VAL A 137 17.29 4.28 1.51
C VAL A 137 16.26 5.05 2.32
N ASP A 138 16.47 5.15 3.61
CA ASP A 138 15.70 6.01 4.50
C ASP A 138 16.39 7.36 4.59
N GLU A 139 15.72 8.40 4.06
CA GLU A 139 16.21 9.79 4.04
C GLU A 139 15.67 10.50 5.27
N TRP A 140 16.52 10.70 6.27
CA TRP A 140 16.17 11.32 7.53
C TRP A 140 16.45 12.82 7.50
N GLU A 141 15.40 13.60 7.77
CA GLU A 141 15.45 15.06 7.89
C GLU A 141 15.01 15.49 9.31
N GLU A 142 15.21 16.76 9.64
CA GLU A 142 14.76 17.36 10.87
C GLU A 142 13.72 18.44 10.56
N PHE A 143 12.78 18.68 11.47
CA PHE A 143 11.84 19.79 11.35
C PHE A 143 12.56 21.13 11.42
N ASP A 144 12.17 22.05 10.54
CA ASP A 144 12.46 23.46 10.80
C ASP A 144 11.59 24.00 11.98
N ARG A 145 11.81 25.26 12.34
CA ARG A 145 11.08 25.87 13.47
C ARG A 145 9.56 25.97 13.21
N ALA A 146 9.14 26.28 12.02
CA ALA A 146 7.73 26.45 11.68
C ALA A 146 7.02 25.08 11.63
N GLU A 147 7.67 24.10 11.01
CA GLU A 147 7.21 22.72 10.97
C GLU A 147 7.10 22.13 12.36
N TRP A 148 8.11 22.38 13.22
CA TRP A 148 8.09 21.91 14.61
C TRP A 148 6.92 22.47 15.41
N LEU A 149 6.61 23.76 15.28
CA LEU A 149 5.47 24.38 15.97
C LEU A 149 4.15 23.78 15.49
N ALA A 150 3.98 23.62 14.17
CA ALA A 150 2.78 23.01 13.58
C ALA A 150 2.66 21.53 13.98
N TYR A 151 3.79 20.81 14.09
CA TYR A 151 3.83 19.43 14.53
C TYR A 151 3.37 19.30 15.98
N ARG A 152 3.86 20.14 16.87
CA ARG A 152 3.43 20.20 18.27
C ARG A 152 1.93 20.38 18.42
N ASP A 153 1.35 21.28 17.64
CA ASP A 153 -0.09 21.54 17.64
C ASP A 153 -0.88 20.31 17.13
N ALA A 154 -0.37 19.63 16.11
CA ALA A 154 -0.95 18.39 15.61
C ALA A 154 -0.92 17.27 16.68
N VAL A 155 0.20 17.13 17.41
CA VAL A 155 0.33 16.15 18.50
C VAL A 155 -0.62 16.50 19.66
N ALA A 156 -0.66 17.76 20.09
CA ALA A 156 -1.54 18.24 21.15
C ALA A 156 -3.02 17.95 20.84
N SER A 157 -3.42 18.11 19.58
CA SER A 157 -4.78 17.80 19.12
C SER A 157 -5.06 16.32 18.92
N GLY A 158 -4.04 15.44 19.03
CA GLY A 158 -4.15 14.02 18.74
C GLY A 158 -4.45 13.69 17.28
N ASN A 159 -4.15 14.61 16.34
CA ASN A 159 -4.47 14.44 14.94
C ASN A 159 -3.35 13.71 14.19
N PHE A 160 -3.40 12.37 14.22
CA PHE A 160 -2.43 11.50 13.55
C PHE A 160 -2.19 11.85 12.08
N MET A 161 -3.26 12.13 11.32
CA MET A 161 -3.13 12.46 9.90
C MET A 161 -2.48 13.84 9.67
N ALA A 162 -2.70 14.80 10.57
CA ALA A 162 -2.00 16.08 10.51
C ALA A 162 -0.51 15.92 10.83
N MET A 163 -0.17 15.13 11.88
CA MET A 163 1.23 14.86 12.24
C MET A 163 2.04 14.33 11.06
N ARG A 164 1.49 13.41 10.26
CA ARG A 164 2.15 12.77 9.11
C ARG A 164 2.42 13.68 7.91
N ARG A 165 1.70 14.79 7.78
CA ARG A 165 1.80 15.69 6.61
C ARG A 165 2.38 17.06 6.92
N VAL A 166 2.64 17.36 8.18
CA VAL A 166 3.18 18.66 8.63
C VAL A 166 4.44 19.03 7.86
N ALA A 167 5.37 18.09 7.71
CA ALA A 167 6.65 18.28 7.03
C ALA A 167 6.54 18.64 5.54
N PHE A 168 5.33 18.66 4.96
CA PHE A 168 5.06 19.15 3.62
C PHE A 168 4.16 20.39 3.59
N LEU A 169 3.33 20.59 4.63
CA LEU A 169 2.22 21.56 4.57
C LEU A 169 2.39 22.76 5.49
N ALA A 170 3.23 22.70 6.52
CA ALA A 170 3.37 23.78 7.50
C ALA A 170 3.98 25.05 6.88
N ASP A 171 5.01 24.91 6.08
CA ASP A 171 5.56 25.96 5.21
C ASP A 171 5.97 25.32 3.88
N SER A 172 5.06 25.31 2.93
CA SER A 172 5.31 24.65 1.64
C SER A 172 6.43 25.27 0.80
N ALA A 173 6.91 26.46 1.16
CA ALA A 173 8.02 27.11 0.46
C ALA A 173 9.39 26.63 0.98
N HIS A 174 9.47 26.19 2.24
CA HIS A 174 10.71 25.81 2.93
C HIS A 174 10.64 24.41 3.58
N SER A 175 9.64 23.64 3.25
CA SER A 175 9.48 22.28 3.79
C SER A 175 10.72 21.42 3.57
N THR A 176 11.27 20.88 4.67
CA THR A 176 12.50 20.10 4.65
C THR A 176 12.37 18.86 3.77
N LYS A 177 11.28 18.10 3.90
CA LYS A 177 11.03 16.96 3.02
C LYS A 177 10.83 17.36 1.56
N LEU A 178 10.20 18.51 1.28
CA LEU A 178 9.99 18.95 -0.09
C LEU A 178 11.30 19.36 -0.75
N VAL A 179 12.18 20.07 -0.03
CA VAL A 179 13.51 20.43 -0.52
C VAL A 179 14.28 19.15 -0.86
N ARG A 180 14.32 18.17 0.07
CA ARG A 180 15.01 16.89 -0.17
C ARG A 180 14.42 16.12 -1.35
N LEU A 181 13.09 16.10 -1.51
CA LEU A 181 12.42 15.47 -2.64
C LEU A 181 12.88 16.09 -3.98
N VAL A 182 12.91 17.41 -4.05
CA VAL A 182 13.32 18.13 -5.27
C VAL A 182 14.79 17.83 -5.59
N GLU A 183 15.68 17.85 -4.60
CA GLU A 183 17.10 17.47 -4.76
C GLU A 183 17.24 16.06 -5.33
N LEU A 184 16.57 15.06 -4.74
CA LEU A 184 16.57 13.68 -5.24
C LEU A 184 16.06 13.58 -6.67
N ALA A 185 15.00 14.34 -7.01
CA ALA A 185 14.45 14.37 -8.35
C ALA A 185 15.44 15.03 -9.36
N ASP A 186 16.18 16.03 -8.93
CA ASP A 186 17.20 16.70 -9.74
C ASP A 186 18.41 15.80 -9.97
N GLU A 187 18.91 15.15 -8.91
CA GLU A 187 20.01 14.18 -8.97
C GLU A 187 19.64 12.99 -9.90
N ALA A 188 18.44 12.45 -9.73
CA ALA A 188 17.94 11.37 -10.58
C ALA A 188 17.89 11.81 -12.05
N GLY A 189 17.32 12.98 -12.33
CA GLY A 189 17.20 13.52 -13.69
C GLY A 189 18.57 13.77 -14.32
N ALA A 190 19.55 14.30 -13.57
CA ALA A 190 20.93 14.50 -14.05
C ALA A 190 21.61 13.18 -14.42
N ASN A 191 21.26 12.08 -13.72
CA ASN A 191 21.77 10.74 -14.00
C ASN A 191 20.93 9.95 -15.02
N GLY A 192 19.95 10.58 -15.68
CA GLY A 192 19.11 9.96 -16.69
C GLY A 192 18.10 8.95 -16.13
N HIS A 193 17.74 9.09 -14.85
CA HIS A 193 16.70 8.32 -14.19
C HIS A 193 15.38 9.09 -14.14
N THR A 194 14.28 8.39 -14.39
CA THR A 194 12.93 8.92 -14.21
C THR A 194 12.40 8.58 -12.81
N VAL A 195 11.67 9.51 -12.22
CA VAL A 195 11.25 9.48 -10.83
C VAL A 195 9.74 9.25 -10.71
N ILE A 196 9.35 8.44 -9.73
CA ILE A 196 7.95 8.29 -9.30
C ILE A 196 7.85 8.72 -7.85
N VAL A 197 6.96 9.65 -7.56
CA VAL A 197 6.67 10.13 -6.21
C VAL A 197 5.33 9.58 -5.74
N PHE A 198 5.30 8.97 -4.57
CA PHE A 198 4.08 8.48 -3.94
C PHE A 198 3.80 9.20 -2.62
N SER A 199 2.54 9.57 -2.41
CA SER A 199 2.01 10.00 -1.12
C SER A 199 0.61 9.44 -0.91
N TYR A 200 0.24 9.23 0.34
CA TYR A 200 -1.13 8.94 0.76
C TYR A 200 -2.02 10.19 0.61
N PHE A 201 -1.46 11.37 0.87
CA PHE A 201 -2.15 12.64 0.98
C PHE A 201 -2.21 13.37 -0.36
N ARG A 202 -3.41 13.75 -0.79
CA ARG A 202 -3.61 14.52 -2.02
C ARG A 202 -3.00 15.91 -1.92
N GLU A 203 -3.16 16.56 -0.78
CA GLU A 203 -2.61 17.90 -0.50
C GLU A 203 -1.08 17.90 -0.63
N VAL A 204 -0.40 16.85 -0.17
CA VAL A 204 1.05 16.68 -0.35
C VAL A 204 1.41 16.54 -1.82
N LEU A 205 0.63 15.76 -2.59
CA LEU A 205 0.86 15.62 -4.03
C LEU A 205 0.69 16.94 -4.79
N ASP A 206 -0.27 17.79 -4.38
CA ASP A 206 -0.49 19.09 -4.99
C ASP A 206 0.71 20.03 -4.74
N VAL A 207 1.26 20.02 -3.51
CA VAL A 207 2.47 20.77 -3.15
C VAL A 207 3.69 20.28 -3.93
N VAL A 208 3.88 18.96 -3.99
CA VAL A 208 4.98 18.34 -4.75
C VAL A 208 4.86 18.67 -6.24
N ALA A 209 3.67 18.54 -6.83
CA ALA A 209 3.46 18.86 -8.24
C ALA A 209 3.74 20.34 -8.53
N SER A 210 3.35 21.24 -7.62
CA SER A 210 3.65 22.67 -7.73
C SER A 210 5.15 22.96 -7.70
N ALA A 211 5.89 22.32 -6.79
CA ALA A 211 7.34 22.51 -6.67
C ALA A 211 8.11 21.96 -7.88
N LEU A 212 7.69 20.83 -8.42
CA LEU A 212 8.29 20.21 -9.61
C LEU A 212 7.93 20.96 -10.91
N GLY A 213 6.85 21.76 -10.90
CA GLY A 213 6.40 22.56 -12.03
C GLY A 213 6.15 21.73 -13.29
N LYS A 214 6.77 22.13 -14.40
CA LYS A 214 6.58 21.47 -15.71
C LYS A 214 7.08 20.02 -15.78
N ARG A 215 7.87 19.56 -14.81
CA ARG A 215 8.36 18.18 -14.74
C ARG A 215 7.30 17.22 -14.17
N ALA A 216 6.33 17.74 -13.41
CA ALA A 216 5.29 16.92 -12.79
C ALA A 216 4.31 16.38 -13.83
N VAL A 217 4.14 15.05 -13.84
CA VAL A 217 3.08 14.35 -14.56
C VAL A 217 2.08 13.85 -13.53
N GLY A 218 0.87 14.33 -13.58
CA GLY A 218 -0.15 14.03 -12.57
C GLY A 218 -0.68 15.31 -11.89
N PRO A 219 -1.17 15.25 -10.61
CA PRO A 219 -1.25 14.10 -9.72
C PRO A 219 -2.21 12.99 -10.17
N LEU A 220 -1.74 11.74 -10.16
CA LEU A 220 -2.55 10.58 -10.44
C LEU A 220 -3.28 10.15 -9.16
N THR A 221 -4.60 10.30 -9.10
CA THR A 221 -5.43 9.99 -7.93
C THR A 221 -6.55 9.00 -8.25
N GLY A 222 -7.14 8.41 -7.22
CA GLY A 222 -8.25 7.46 -7.38
C GLY A 222 -9.51 8.05 -8.03
N SER A 223 -9.69 9.39 -8.00
CA SER A 223 -10.84 10.07 -8.62
C SER A 223 -10.70 10.26 -10.13
N ILE A 224 -9.52 10.06 -10.69
CA ILE A 224 -9.27 10.21 -12.13
C ILE A 224 -9.82 9.02 -12.90
N PRO A 225 -10.56 9.22 -14.00
CA PRO A 225 -11.04 8.14 -14.86
C PRO A 225 -9.91 7.26 -15.40
N ALA A 226 -10.18 5.96 -15.56
CA ALA A 226 -9.17 4.99 -16.00
C ALA A 226 -8.44 5.37 -17.29
N ALA A 227 -9.18 5.91 -18.29
CA ALA A 227 -8.59 6.37 -19.54
C ALA A 227 -7.58 7.51 -19.34
N ARG A 228 -7.89 8.48 -18.48
CA ARG A 228 -6.96 9.58 -18.18
C ARG A 228 -5.77 9.11 -17.36
N ARG A 229 -5.94 8.12 -16.46
CA ARG A 229 -4.81 7.50 -15.75
C ARG A 229 -3.82 6.86 -16.71
N GLN A 230 -4.31 6.12 -17.71
CA GLN A 230 -3.45 5.52 -18.72
C GLN A 230 -2.71 6.59 -19.54
N GLN A 231 -3.40 7.67 -19.94
CA GLN A 231 -2.75 8.79 -20.63
C GLN A 231 -1.60 9.41 -19.83
N LEU A 232 -1.78 9.60 -18.52
CA LEU A 232 -0.72 10.12 -17.65
C LEU A 232 0.49 9.16 -17.60
N VAL A 233 0.25 7.86 -17.54
CA VAL A 233 1.33 6.86 -17.60
C VAL A 233 2.04 6.90 -18.96
N ASP A 234 1.29 7.06 -20.04
CA ASP A 234 1.85 7.17 -21.40
C ASP A 234 2.65 8.49 -21.56
N GLU A 235 2.14 9.61 -21.02
CA GLU A 235 2.85 10.90 -20.96
C GLU A 235 4.17 10.77 -20.17
N PHE A 236 4.17 10.07 -19.04
CA PHE A 236 5.36 9.80 -18.24
C PHE A 236 6.36 8.90 -18.96
N THR A 237 5.88 7.82 -19.57
CA THR A 237 6.73 6.82 -20.22
C THR A 237 7.42 7.36 -21.46
N ASN A 238 6.71 8.21 -22.23
CA ASN A 238 7.20 8.79 -23.48
C ASN A 238 7.74 10.21 -23.33
N GLY A 239 7.69 10.74 -22.10
CA GLY A 239 8.13 12.09 -21.78
C GLY A 239 9.65 12.24 -21.68
N PRO A 240 10.12 13.45 -21.37
CA PRO A 240 11.56 13.69 -21.14
C PRO A 240 12.05 12.89 -19.93
N GLY A 241 13.34 12.49 -19.94
CA GLY A 241 13.94 11.73 -18.85
C GLY A 241 13.96 12.45 -17.49
N THR A 242 13.59 13.73 -17.45
CA THR A 242 13.43 14.54 -16.23
C THR A 242 11.97 14.56 -15.72
N ALA A 243 11.04 13.86 -16.41
CA ALA A 243 9.65 13.78 -15.98
C ALA A 243 9.54 13.05 -14.63
N VAL A 244 8.66 13.56 -13.76
CA VAL A 244 8.38 13.00 -12.44
C VAL A 244 6.90 12.65 -12.37
N MET A 245 6.58 11.35 -12.25
CA MET A 245 5.23 10.91 -12.00
C MET A 245 4.84 11.19 -10.56
N VAL A 246 3.78 11.94 -10.33
CA VAL A 246 3.24 12.22 -9.00
C VAL A 246 1.95 11.42 -8.82
N SER A 247 1.90 10.51 -7.85
CA SER A 247 0.80 9.55 -7.72
C SER A 247 0.37 9.32 -6.28
N GLN A 248 -0.93 9.25 -6.06
CA GLN A 248 -1.47 8.76 -4.79
C GLN A 248 -1.17 7.27 -4.64
N ILE A 249 -0.59 6.87 -3.51
CA ILE A 249 -0.13 5.49 -3.31
C ILE A 249 -1.25 4.45 -3.48
N GLN A 250 -2.46 4.77 -3.06
CA GLN A 250 -3.64 3.91 -3.21
C GLN A 250 -4.21 3.91 -4.64
N ALA A 251 -4.07 5.01 -5.38
CA ALA A 251 -4.62 5.12 -6.74
C ALA A 251 -3.83 4.30 -7.76
N GLY A 252 -2.58 4.06 -7.45
CA GLY A 252 -1.75 3.14 -8.18
C GLY A 252 -2.26 1.68 -8.10
N GLY A 253 -3.23 1.30 -7.25
CA GLY A 253 -3.78 -0.06 -7.04
C GLY A 253 -4.37 -0.75 -8.27
N VAL A 254 -4.55 -0.07 -9.38
CA VAL A 254 -5.22 -0.61 -10.56
C VAL A 254 -4.20 -0.83 -11.70
N GLY A 255 -3.33 -1.85 -11.58
CA GLY A 255 -2.61 -2.44 -12.72
C GLY A 255 -1.76 -1.52 -13.62
N LEU A 256 -1.51 -0.26 -13.21
CA LEU A 256 -0.73 0.68 -14.00
C LEU A 256 0.74 0.27 -14.02
N ASN A 257 1.31 0.21 -15.20
CA ASN A 257 2.71 -0.11 -15.40
C ASN A 257 3.55 1.18 -15.41
N MET A 258 4.45 1.33 -14.43
CA MET A 258 5.32 2.49 -14.29
C MET A 258 6.82 2.11 -14.40
N GLN A 259 7.15 1.08 -15.18
CA GLN A 259 8.53 0.60 -15.37
C GLN A 259 9.49 1.64 -15.95
N ALA A 260 8.99 2.71 -16.55
CA ALA A 260 9.83 3.83 -16.96
C ALA A 260 10.58 4.47 -15.79
N GLY A 261 9.98 4.43 -14.57
CA GLY A 261 10.59 4.93 -13.36
C GLY A 261 11.61 3.95 -12.77
N SER A 262 12.79 4.43 -12.45
CA SER A 262 13.84 3.68 -11.76
C SER A 262 14.21 4.29 -10.40
N VAL A 263 13.66 5.45 -10.06
CA VAL A 263 13.74 6.05 -8.72
C VAL A 263 12.33 6.22 -8.18
N VAL A 264 12.07 5.72 -7.00
CA VAL A 264 10.79 5.82 -6.29
C VAL A 264 11.01 6.64 -5.03
N ILE A 265 10.20 7.68 -4.82
CA ILE A 265 10.24 8.49 -3.60
C ILE A 265 8.91 8.31 -2.87
N LEU A 266 8.99 7.86 -1.63
CA LEU A 266 7.86 7.75 -0.71
C LEU A 266 7.87 8.97 0.22
N CYS A 267 6.86 9.83 0.13
CA CYS A 267 6.80 11.08 0.89
C CYS A 267 6.68 10.86 2.41
N GLU A 268 6.07 9.75 2.82
CA GLU A 268 5.87 9.39 4.21
C GLU A 268 5.76 7.86 4.38
N PRO A 269 6.10 7.30 5.56
CA PRO A 269 5.94 5.87 5.83
C PRO A 269 4.45 5.49 5.83
N GLN A 270 4.15 4.30 5.32
CA GLN A 270 2.77 3.82 5.28
C GLN A 270 2.45 2.98 6.50
N VAL A 271 1.23 3.12 7.01
CA VAL A 271 0.69 2.31 8.12
C VAL A 271 0.68 0.82 7.75
N LYS A 272 0.50 0.54 6.45
CA LYS A 272 0.51 -0.79 5.89
C LYS A 272 1.73 -0.95 4.98
N PRO A 273 2.74 -1.73 5.40
CA PRO A 273 3.92 -2.03 4.58
C PRO A 273 3.55 -2.60 3.19
N SER A 274 2.46 -3.34 3.11
CA SER A 274 1.95 -3.87 1.84
C SER A 274 1.64 -2.79 0.80
N LEU A 275 1.20 -1.60 1.20
CA LEU A 275 0.95 -0.48 0.28
C LEU A 275 2.26 0.05 -0.33
N GLU A 276 3.33 0.13 0.47
CA GLU A 276 4.65 0.50 -0.03
C GLU A 276 5.17 -0.55 -1.01
N ALA A 277 5.11 -1.82 -0.63
CA ALA A 277 5.53 -2.93 -1.48
C ALA A 277 4.78 -2.95 -2.82
N GLN A 278 3.47 -2.77 -2.81
CA GLN A 278 2.65 -2.67 -4.02
C GLN A 278 3.00 -1.46 -4.88
N ALA A 279 3.28 -0.30 -4.28
CA ALA A 279 3.68 0.90 -5.00
C ALA A 279 5.05 0.71 -5.67
N ILE A 280 6.02 0.18 -4.95
CA ILE A 280 7.37 -0.13 -5.45
C ILE A 280 7.30 -1.16 -6.58
N ALA A 281 6.48 -2.20 -6.45
CA ALA A 281 6.30 -3.25 -7.45
C ALA A 281 5.76 -2.74 -8.81
N ARG A 282 5.34 -1.49 -8.93
CA ARG A 282 4.95 -0.87 -10.21
C ARG A 282 6.15 -0.43 -11.03
N ALA A 283 7.23 -0.03 -10.36
CA ALA A 283 8.51 0.28 -10.97
C ALA A 283 9.39 -0.99 -11.05
N HIS A 284 9.44 -1.76 -9.96
CA HIS A 284 10.26 -2.97 -9.82
C HIS A 284 9.46 -4.22 -10.20
N ARG A 285 9.35 -4.45 -11.50
CA ARG A 285 8.63 -5.60 -12.05
C ARG A 285 9.28 -6.12 -13.33
N MET A 286 8.82 -7.25 -13.82
CA MET A 286 9.30 -7.88 -15.06
C MET A 286 9.34 -6.87 -16.21
N GLY A 287 10.49 -6.74 -16.87
CA GLY A 287 10.79 -5.75 -17.90
C GLY A 287 11.51 -4.50 -17.40
N GLN A 288 11.72 -4.33 -16.10
CA GLN A 288 12.65 -3.33 -15.58
C GLN A 288 14.09 -3.77 -15.87
N VAL A 289 14.87 -2.87 -16.46
CA VAL A 289 16.27 -3.15 -16.86
C VAL A 289 17.29 -2.40 -15.99
N ARG A 290 16.82 -1.50 -15.12
CA ARG A 290 17.66 -0.69 -14.25
C ARG A 290 17.47 -1.08 -12.80
N THR A 291 18.52 -0.91 -11.98
CA THR A 291 18.39 -0.95 -10.52
C THR A 291 17.34 0.06 -10.09
N VAL A 292 16.38 -0.37 -9.27
CA VAL A 292 15.36 0.51 -8.69
C VAL A 292 15.87 1.04 -7.36
N GLN A 293 15.90 2.37 -7.23
CA GLN A 293 16.23 3.06 -5.99
C GLN A 293 14.94 3.54 -5.34
N VAL A 294 14.76 3.22 -4.07
CA VAL A 294 13.58 3.63 -3.29
C VAL A 294 14.07 4.52 -2.15
N HIS A 295 13.65 5.78 -2.16
CA HIS A 295 13.93 6.75 -1.12
C HIS A 295 12.66 6.97 -0.29
N ARG A 296 12.74 6.74 1.01
CA ARG A 296 11.64 7.00 1.95
C ARG A 296 12.00 8.22 2.78
N LEU A 297 11.23 9.31 2.63
CA LEU A 297 11.44 10.56 3.34
C LEU A 297 10.88 10.48 4.76
N LEU A 298 11.71 10.71 5.74
CA LEU A 298 11.39 10.56 7.16
C LEU A 298 11.82 11.81 7.93
N ILE A 299 11.09 12.13 9.00
CA ILE A 299 11.51 13.14 9.97
C ILE A 299 11.93 12.44 11.26
N ALA A 300 13.13 12.78 11.72
CA ALA A 300 13.62 12.34 13.03
C ALA A 300 12.77 12.95 14.15
N ASP A 301 12.72 12.27 15.29
CA ASP A 301 11.95 12.70 16.45
C ASP A 301 10.49 13.05 16.16
N SER A 302 9.83 12.25 15.32
CA SER A 302 8.45 12.51 14.87
C SER A 302 7.61 11.23 14.78
N VAL A 303 6.36 11.43 14.34
CA VAL A 303 5.43 10.35 13.98
C VAL A 303 6.05 9.34 13.02
N ASP A 304 6.92 9.77 12.09
CA ASP A 304 7.55 8.89 11.11
C ASP A 304 8.47 7.88 11.81
N GLN A 305 9.33 8.37 12.71
CA GLN A 305 10.22 7.51 13.48
C GLN A 305 9.43 6.52 14.35
N ARG A 306 8.38 6.98 15.05
CA ARG A 306 7.55 6.10 15.89
C ARG A 306 6.84 5.03 15.06
N MET A 307 6.35 5.40 13.88
CA MET A 307 5.75 4.42 12.97
C MET A 307 6.75 3.36 12.55
N ILE A 308 7.95 3.74 12.13
CA ILE A 308 9.01 2.80 11.73
C ILE A 308 9.37 1.88 12.91
N GLU A 309 9.63 2.43 14.10
CA GLU A 309 9.97 1.64 15.29
C GLU A 309 8.90 0.59 15.65
N ILE A 310 7.61 0.98 15.58
CA ILE A 310 6.50 0.05 15.86
C ILE A 310 6.40 -1.02 14.78
N LEU A 311 6.54 -0.65 13.51
CA LEU A 311 6.46 -1.59 12.40
C LEU A 311 7.64 -2.58 12.44
N ASP A 312 8.87 -2.09 12.69
CA ASP A 312 10.07 -2.92 12.80
C ASP A 312 10.00 -3.88 14.00
N SER A 313 9.50 -3.40 15.16
CA SER A 313 9.30 -4.27 16.33
C SER A 313 8.33 -5.40 16.03
N LYS A 314 7.27 -5.13 15.26
CA LYS A 314 6.31 -6.16 14.84
C LYS A 314 6.91 -7.11 13.81
N GLN A 315 7.71 -6.59 12.89
CA GLN A 315 8.47 -7.40 11.95
C GLN A 315 9.41 -8.36 12.68
N GLN A 316 10.18 -7.87 13.64
CA GLN A 316 11.11 -8.69 14.43
C GLN A 316 10.38 -9.77 15.21
N LEU A 317 9.28 -9.43 15.89
CA LEU A 317 8.44 -10.41 16.58
C LEU A 317 7.92 -11.46 15.61
N PHE A 318 7.43 -11.03 14.44
CA PHE A 318 6.96 -11.95 13.41
C PHE A 318 8.10 -12.86 12.93
N ASP A 319 9.28 -12.33 12.66
CA ASP A 319 10.45 -13.07 12.21
C ASP A 319 10.97 -14.06 13.27
N GLU A 320 10.88 -13.71 14.56
CA GLU A 320 11.19 -14.61 15.66
C GLU A 320 10.23 -15.80 15.73
N TYR A 321 8.93 -15.53 15.59
CA TYR A 321 7.92 -16.59 15.50
C TYR A 321 8.08 -17.42 14.23
N ALA A 322 8.45 -16.79 13.12
CA ALA A 322 8.61 -17.41 11.82
C ALA A 322 9.91 -18.22 11.71
N ARG A 323 11.00 -17.87 12.41
CA ARG A 323 12.26 -18.64 12.43
C ARG A 323 12.11 -20.06 12.98
N GLY A 324 11.07 -20.32 13.77
CA GLY A 324 10.67 -21.66 14.20
C GLY A 324 9.79 -22.40 13.19
N SER A 325 9.46 -21.80 12.09
CA SER A 325 8.55 -22.33 11.08
C SER A 325 8.98 -21.79 9.72
N ASP A 326 9.00 -22.64 8.67
CA ASP A 326 9.27 -22.20 7.28
C ASP A 326 8.24 -21.16 6.71
N ILE A 327 7.53 -20.43 7.58
CA ILE A 327 6.73 -19.24 7.27
C ILE A 327 7.64 -17.99 7.20
N ALA A 328 8.93 -18.14 7.51
CA ALA A 328 9.91 -17.06 7.66
C ALA A 328 10.22 -16.23 6.41
N ASP A 329 9.70 -16.61 5.27
CA ASP A 329 9.62 -15.68 4.12
C ASP A 329 8.40 -14.75 4.32
N ALA A 330 8.54 -13.89 5.34
CA ALA A 330 7.54 -12.92 5.72
C ALA A 330 7.19 -12.01 4.54
N SER A 331 5.96 -12.11 4.08
CA SER A 331 5.45 -11.06 3.22
C SER A 331 5.18 -9.80 4.06
N PRO A 332 5.45 -8.59 3.54
CA PRO A 332 5.12 -7.32 4.20
C PRO A 332 3.67 -7.26 4.73
N GLU A 333 2.79 -8.02 4.11
CA GLU A 333 1.37 -8.11 4.44
C GLU A 333 1.06 -8.75 5.81
N ALA A 334 1.95 -9.64 6.28
CA ALA A 334 1.77 -10.27 7.60
C ALA A 334 1.94 -9.29 8.77
N ILE A 335 2.49 -8.09 8.49
CA ILE A 335 2.81 -7.05 9.45
C ILE A 335 1.77 -5.94 9.44
N ASP A 336 0.90 -5.90 8.44
CA ASP A 336 -0.15 -4.89 8.35
C ASP A 336 -0.95 -4.82 9.65
N VAL A 337 -0.99 -3.62 10.23
CA VAL A 337 -1.66 -3.33 11.49
C VAL A 337 -2.99 -2.65 11.23
N SER A 338 -3.93 -2.81 12.15
CA SER A 338 -5.11 -1.94 12.15
C SER A 338 -4.65 -0.48 12.21
N GLU A 339 -4.99 0.30 11.19
CA GLU A 339 -4.64 1.72 11.09
C GLU A 339 -5.05 2.50 12.35
N LYS A 340 -6.23 2.19 12.90
CA LYS A 340 -6.72 2.81 14.13
C LYS A 340 -5.87 2.46 15.36
N ALA A 341 -5.41 1.22 15.49
CA ALA A 341 -4.61 0.78 16.62
C ALA A 341 -3.21 1.40 16.58
N LEU A 342 -2.57 1.43 15.40
CA LEU A 342 -1.28 2.09 15.22
C LEU A 342 -1.40 3.60 15.47
N ALA A 343 -2.38 4.26 14.87
CA ALA A 343 -2.59 5.70 15.04
C ALA A 343 -2.74 6.08 16.52
N ARG A 344 -3.53 5.31 17.27
CA ARG A 344 -3.70 5.54 18.71
C ARG A 344 -2.40 5.38 19.47
N GLN A 345 -1.68 4.29 19.25
CA GLN A 345 -0.41 4.02 19.90
C GLN A 345 0.63 5.10 19.62
N VAL A 346 0.77 5.53 18.35
CA VAL A 346 1.70 6.58 17.95
C VAL A 346 1.34 7.92 18.61
N VAL A 347 0.05 8.30 18.59
CA VAL A 347 -0.40 9.54 19.21
C VAL A 347 -0.11 9.55 20.71
N GLU A 348 -0.43 8.46 21.41
CA GLU A 348 -0.16 8.35 22.85
C GLU A 348 1.35 8.49 23.16
N GLN A 349 2.21 7.81 22.40
CA GLN A 349 3.68 7.89 22.55
C GLN A 349 4.23 9.29 22.25
N GLU A 350 3.75 9.95 21.20
CA GLU A 350 4.21 11.30 20.86
C GLU A 350 3.75 12.36 21.86
N GLN A 351 2.54 12.24 22.38
CA GLN A 351 2.05 13.12 23.46
C GLN A 351 2.89 12.95 24.73
N GLU A 352 3.20 11.72 25.11
CA GLU A 352 4.05 11.43 26.26
C GLU A 352 5.47 11.98 26.07
N ARG A 353 6.08 11.76 24.91
CA ARG A 353 7.41 12.25 24.57
C ARG A 353 7.49 13.78 24.64
N LEU A 354 6.53 14.50 24.07
CA LEU A 354 6.51 15.96 24.11
C LEU A 354 6.25 16.51 25.49
N ALA A 355 5.44 15.83 26.31
CA ALA A 355 5.23 16.23 27.70
C ALA A 355 6.52 16.12 28.54
N LEU A 356 7.27 15.01 28.36
CA LEU A 356 8.57 14.83 29.02
C LEU A 356 9.59 15.90 28.61
N ARG A 357 9.69 16.18 27.32
CA ARG A 357 10.60 17.21 26.80
C ARG A 357 10.29 18.61 27.36
N LEU A 358 9.01 18.96 27.44
CA LEU A 358 8.58 20.23 28.06
C LEU A 358 8.94 20.31 29.55
N MET A 359 8.83 19.21 30.29
CA MET A 359 9.23 19.15 31.70
C MET A 359 10.75 19.33 31.87
N GLU A 360 11.55 18.74 31.00
CA GLU A 360 13.01 18.90 30.99
C GLU A 360 13.44 20.34 30.68
N GLU A 361 12.80 20.99 29.68
CA GLU A 361 13.05 22.38 29.32
C GLU A 361 12.74 23.33 30.52
N ILE A 362 11.60 23.15 31.18
CA ILE A 362 11.21 23.92 32.36
C ILE A 362 12.19 23.67 33.53
N GLY A 363 12.64 22.43 33.72
CA GLY A 363 13.61 22.08 34.77
C GLY A 363 14.95 22.76 34.57
N GLN A 364 15.46 22.80 33.35
CA GLN A 364 16.74 23.45 33.00
C GLN A 364 16.67 24.99 33.14
N GLU A 365 15.54 25.61 32.80
CA GLU A 365 15.34 27.05 33.00
C GLU A 365 15.27 27.41 34.49
N ALA A 366 14.73 26.53 35.36
CA ALA A 366 14.65 26.74 36.80
C ALA A 366 16.01 26.55 37.49
N GLU A 367 16.90 25.70 37.00
CA GLU A 367 18.26 25.51 37.53
C GLU A 367 19.25 26.56 37.03
N GLY A 368 18.97 27.25 35.93
CA GLY A 368 19.79 28.31 35.34
C GLY A 368 19.50 29.73 35.80
N SER A 369 18.43 29.92 36.64
CA SER A 369 18.01 31.19 37.23
C SER A 369 18.39 31.27 38.69
#